data_9c82dfdf360e681a241ee851f3b627fe
#
_entry.id   9c82dfdf360e681a241ee851f3b627fe
#
_cell.length_a   1.000
_cell.length_b   1.000
_cell.length_c   1.000
_cell.angle_alpha   90.00
_cell.angle_beta   90.00
_cell.angle_gamma   90.00
#
_symmetry.space_group_name_H-M   'P 1'
#
loop_
_entity.id
_entity.type
_entity.pdbx_description
1 polymer ?
#
loop_
_entity_poly.entity_id
_entity_poly.type
_entity_poly.pdbx_seq_one_letter_code
_entity_poly.pdbx_strand_id
1 'polypeptide(L)'
;SIQDLLELLLKLKPKDTSDLDVDNILIAVNGSDSSAMEGKSTIVHDGDIVSIIPVIHGGASKKLIFEIEKKQIQVLEIRGQKTIGVQFIDDLRTKYPKIKFQAVSSNFILNVSHLKKILSLSINAEKNNILLSNKLETDILMRFAITLQISNAISSVGIKPSSNFILIIIGNKNYFNSLYSELSPLCVNLFLKNNVLFLKKHFNISKKHIDAVYSKTPLEDILVEKASILL
;
A
#
# COMPACT_ATOMS: atom_id res chain seq x y z
N SER A 1 16.45 -25.43 20.37
CA SER A 1 15.69 -25.60 19.12
C SER A 1 15.56 -24.27 18.34
N ILE A 2 15.12 -24.34 17.10
CA ILE A 2 14.81 -23.12 16.33
C ILE A 2 13.78 -22.25 17.04
N GLN A 3 12.80 -22.86 17.71
CA GLN A 3 11.78 -22.12 18.49
C GLN A 3 12.45 -21.25 19.59
N ASP A 4 13.36 -21.82 20.36
CA ASP A 4 14.05 -21.13 21.44
C ASP A 4 14.93 -19.99 20.89
N LEU A 5 15.56 -20.22 19.70
CA LEU A 5 16.35 -19.21 19.02
C LEU A 5 15.49 -18.02 18.59
N LEU A 6 14.31 -18.27 18.02
CA LEU A 6 13.37 -17.20 17.62
C LEU A 6 12.90 -16.39 18.84
N GLU A 7 12.56 -17.06 19.94
CA GLU A 7 12.17 -16.38 21.17
C GLU A 7 13.29 -15.52 21.75
N LEU A 8 14.53 -16.00 21.68
CA LEU A 8 15.71 -15.23 22.08
C LEU A 8 15.89 -13.99 21.20
N LEU A 9 15.78 -14.14 19.88
CA LEU A 9 15.91 -13.03 18.93
C LEU A 9 14.82 -11.97 19.15
N LEU A 10 13.57 -12.37 19.43
CA LEU A 10 12.48 -11.45 19.76
C LEU A 10 12.76 -10.68 21.08
N LYS A 11 13.37 -11.32 22.07
CA LYS A 11 13.76 -10.66 23.32
C LYS A 11 14.94 -9.69 23.16
N LEU A 12 15.87 -9.98 22.27
CA LEU A 12 17.07 -9.17 22.01
C LEU A 12 16.81 -8.02 21.01
N LYS A 13 15.63 -7.98 20.43
CA LYS A 13 15.25 -6.99 19.44
C LYS A 13 15.37 -5.56 20.00
N PRO A 14 15.97 -4.61 19.23
CA PRO A 14 15.97 -3.20 19.58
C PRO A 14 14.55 -2.62 19.63
N LYS A 15 14.30 -1.69 20.58
CA LYS A 15 12.95 -1.15 20.86
C LYS A 15 12.28 -0.45 19.66
N ASP A 16 13.06 0.01 18.69
CA ASP A 16 12.58 0.79 17.53
C ASP A 16 12.50 -0.02 16.22
N THR A 17 12.60 -1.35 16.29
CA THR A 17 12.47 -2.21 15.11
C THR A 17 11.09 -2.86 15.03
N SER A 18 10.59 -3.10 13.80
CA SER A 18 9.33 -3.82 13.57
C SER A 18 9.41 -5.27 14.08
N ASP A 19 8.27 -5.83 14.49
CA ASP A 19 8.22 -7.22 14.94
C ASP A 19 8.55 -8.18 13.79
N LEU A 20 9.35 -9.20 14.10
CA LEU A 20 9.57 -10.31 13.20
C LEU A 20 8.31 -11.16 13.17
N ASP A 21 7.67 -11.26 12.00
CA ASP A 21 6.53 -12.16 11.82
C ASP A 21 7.02 -13.60 11.74
N VAL A 22 7.07 -14.26 12.90
CA VAL A 22 7.60 -15.64 13.05
C VAL A 22 6.76 -16.72 12.36
N ASP A 23 5.58 -16.36 11.84
CA ASP A 23 4.71 -17.29 11.11
C ASP A 23 4.91 -17.15 9.60
N ASN A 24 5.60 -16.10 9.16
CA ASN A 24 5.89 -15.83 7.76
C ASN A 24 7.40 -15.71 7.50
N ILE A 25 8.17 -16.66 8.00
CA ILE A 25 9.61 -16.78 7.75
C ILE A 25 9.95 -18.15 7.20
N LEU A 26 10.89 -18.19 6.28
CA LEU A 26 11.59 -19.42 5.89
C LEU A 26 12.86 -19.52 6.73
N ILE A 27 13.06 -20.68 7.35
CA ILE A 27 14.24 -20.93 8.17
C ILE A 27 15.04 -22.07 7.55
N ALA A 28 16.29 -21.83 7.27
CA ALA A 28 17.21 -22.85 6.80
C ALA A 28 18.33 -23.06 7.81
N VAL A 29 18.70 -24.30 8.06
CA VAL A 29 19.86 -24.72 8.86
C VAL A 29 20.88 -25.31 7.93
N ASN A 30 22.08 -24.73 7.86
CA ASN A 30 23.16 -25.13 6.95
C ASN A 30 22.71 -25.23 5.47
N GLY A 31 21.81 -24.33 5.07
CA GLY A 31 21.25 -24.28 3.70
C GLY A 31 20.08 -25.23 3.44
N SER A 32 19.70 -26.09 4.39
CA SER A 32 18.52 -26.97 4.28
C SER A 32 17.29 -26.34 4.92
N ASP A 33 16.15 -26.36 4.24
CA ASP A 33 14.89 -25.83 4.75
C ASP A 33 14.46 -26.62 6.00
N SER A 34 14.20 -25.90 7.11
CA SER A 34 13.79 -26.52 8.37
C SER A 34 12.43 -27.23 8.28
N SER A 35 11.57 -26.82 7.33
CA SER A 35 10.28 -27.51 7.09
C SER A 35 10.46 -28.94 6.54
N ALA A 36 11.56 -29.23 5.89
CA ALA A 36 11.95 -30.56 5.43
C ALA A 36 12.61 -31.40 6.55
N MET A 37 12.83 -30.81 7.71
CA MET A 37 13.37 -31.45 8.93
C MET A 37 12.23 -31.55 9.96
N GLU A 38 12.43 -31.01 11.18
CA GLU A 38 11.43 -31.02 12.27
C GLU A 38 10.75 -29.64 12.46
N GLY A 39 10.84 -28.76 11.46
CA GLY A 39 10.29 -27.41 11.51
C GLY A 39 10.89 -26.58 12.65
N LYS A 40 10.08 -25.88 13.40
CA LYS A 40 10.51 -25.07 14.55
C LYS A 40 11.11 -25.91 15.71
N SER A 41 10.85 -27.23 15.74
CA SER A 41 11.42 -28.16 16.72
C SER A 41 12.83 -28.65 16.37
N THR A 42 13.32 -28.35 15.17
CA THR A 42 14.68 -28.72 14.73
C THR A 42 15.71 -28.23 15.74
N ILE A 43 16.57 -29.13 16.19
CA ILE A 43 17.65 -28.81 17.11
C ILE A 43 18.79 -28.18 16.35
N VAL A 44 19.30 -27.08 16.83
CA VAL A 44 20.48 -26.37 16.31
C VAL A 44 21.65 -26.61 17.25
N HIS A 45 22.81 -26.85 16.68
CA HIS A 45 24.06 -27.13 17.40
C HIS A 45 25.03 -25.96 17.27
N ASP A 46 26.07 -25.99 18.09
CA ASP A 46 27.15 -25.00 17.98
C ASP A 46 27.86 -25.13 16.63
N GLY A 47 28.05 -24.00 15.96
CA GLY A 47 28.62 -23.92 14.61
C GLY A 47 27.60 -24.02 13.47
N ASP A 48 26.32 -24.31 13.72
CA ASP A 48 25.29 -24.28 12.68
C ASP A 48 25.00 -22.86 12.19
N ILE A 49 24.81 -22.71 10.87
CA ILE A 49 24.38 -21.46 10.25
C ILE A 49 22.87 -21.51 10.08
N VAL A 50 22.16 -20.67 10.86
CA VAL A 50 20.71 -20.50 10.77
C VAL A 50 20.40 -19.27 9.93
N SER A 51 19.80 -19.46 8.77
CA SER A 51 19.32 -18.39 7.89
C SER A 51 17.84 -18.16 8.14
N ILE A 52 17.48 -16.96 8.59
CA ILE A 52 16.07 -16.54 8.78
C ILE A 52 15.74 -15.57 7.64
N ILE A 53 14.91 -16.02 6.73
CA ILE A 53 14.51 -15.25 5.54
C ILE A 53 13.04 -14.87 5.73
N PRO A 54 12.71 -13.60 5.91
CA PRO A 54 11.33 -13.17 5.87
C PRO A 54 10.74 -13.61 4.53
N VAL A 55 9.79 -14.52 4.56
CA VAL A 55 9.02 -14.85 3.37
C VAL A 55 8.10 -13.67 3.15
N ILE A 56 8.56 -12.72 2.35
CA ILE A 56 7.66 -11.77 1.72
C ILE A 56 6.82 -12.67 0.81
N HIS A 57 5.74 -13.21 1.36
CA HIS A 57 4.76 -13.85 0.54
C HIS A 57 4.33 -12.77 -0.47
N GLY A 58 4.64 -12.97 -1.74
CA GLY A 58 3.90 -12.41 -2.83
C GLY A 58 2.47 -12.97 -2.82
N GLY A 59 2.00 -13.46 -1.70
CA GLY A 59 0.62 -13.76 -1.36
C GLY A 59 -0.06 -12.42 -1.19
N ALA A 60 -0.89 -12.10 -2.15
CA ALA A 60 -1.63 -10.90 -2.31
C ALA A 60 -2.32 -10.52 -0.99
N SER A 61 -1.70 -9.61 -0.23
CA SER A 61 -2.28 -9.09 1.00
C SER A 61 -3.56 -8.36 0.69
N LYS A 62 -4.61 -8.61 1.45
CA LYS A 62 -5.89 -7.88 1.32
C LYS A 62 -5.85 -6.51 2.01
N LYS A 63 -4.84 -6.25 2.81
CA LYS A 63 -4.65 -4.97 3.51
C LYS A 63 -3.17 -4.60 3.59
N LEU A 64 -2.90 -3.30 3.56
CA LEU A 64 -1.58 -2.73 3.78
C LEU A 64 -1.71 -1.64 4.84
N ILE A 65 -0.82 -1.64 5.84
CA ILE A 65 -0.79 -0.61 6.89
C ILE A 65 0.62 -0.04 6.94
N PHE A 66 0.73 1.27 6.98
CA PHE A 66 2.01 1.98 7.09
C PHE A 66 1.80 3.39 7.64
N GLU A 67 2.89 4.08 7.92
CA GLU A 67 2.90 5.45 8.43
C GLU A 67 3.65 6.38 7.49
N ILE A 68 3.13 7.61 7.31
CA ILE A 68 3.80 8.71 6.65
C ILE A 68 3.62 9.95 7.51
N GLU A 69 4.72 10.61 7.93
CA GLU A 69 4.69 11.86 8.72
C GLU A 69 3.73 11.76 9.94
N LYS A 70 3.84 10.69 10.71
CA LYS A 70 3.00 10.39 11.89
C LYS A 70 1.51 10.14 11.56
N LYS A 71 1.10 10.13 10.30
CA LYS A 71 -0.25 9.71 9.91
C LYS A 71 -0.28 8.22 9.65
N GLN A 72 -1.16 7.52 10.36
CA GLN A 72 -1.40 6.10 10.13
C GLN A 72 -2.32 5.91 8.94
N ILE A 73 -1.94 5.01 8.05
CA ILE A 73 -2.63 4.76 6.79
C ILE A 73 -2.92 3.27 6.65
N GLN A 74 -4.17 2.94 6.35
CA GLN A 74 -4.57 1.61 5.91
C GLN A 74 -5.04 1.68 4.47
N VAL A 75 -4.69 0.67 3.69
CA VAL A 75 -5.07 0.56 2.27
C VAL A 75 -5.75 -0.78 2.05
N LEU A 76 -6.90 -0.75 1.41
CA LEU A 76 -7.69 -1.92 1.01
C LEU A 76 -8.00 -1.81 -0.48
N GLU A 77 -8.04 -2.94 -1.19
CA GLU A 77 -8.63 -2.97 -2.54
C GLU A 77 -10.03 -3.56 -2.44
N ILE A 78 -11.01 -2.76 -2.83
CA ILE A 78 -12.43 -3.12 -2.80
C ILE A 78 -12.85 -3.62 -4.16
N ARG A 79 -13.53 -4.77 -4.18
CA ARG A 79 -14.11 -5.36 -5.39
C ARG A 79 -15.19 -4.44 -5.95
N GLY A 80 -15.09 -4.13 -7.23
CA GLY A 80 -16.10 -3.36 -7.93
C GLY A 80 -17.43 -4.14 -8.06
N GLN A 81 -18.52 -3.51 -7.62
CA GLN A 81 -19.88 -4.02 -7.76
C GLN A 81 -20.77 -2.89 -8.28
N LYS A 82 -21.87 -3.23 -8.96
CA LYS A 82 -22.81 -2.22 -9.49
C LYS A 82 -23.43 -1.36 -8.37
N THR A 83 -23.57 -1.92 -7.19
CA THR A 83 -24.16 -1.28 -6.00
C THR A 83 -23.17 -0.43 -5.20
N ILE A 84 -21.86 -0.58 -5.45
CA ILE A 84 -20.82 0.17 -4.72
C ILE A 84 -20.43 1.39 -5.57
N GLY A 85 -20.75 2.57 -5.05
CA GLY A 85 -20.46 3.85 -5.69
C GLY A 85 -20.02 4.91 -4.68
N VAL A 86 -20.23 6.17 -5.00
CA VAL A 86 -19.86 7.32 -4.14
C VAL A 86 -20.56 7.25 -2.79
N GLN A 87 -21.83 6.84 -2.77
CA GLN A 87 -22.63 6.69 -1.54
C GLN A 87 -21.95 5.81 -0.50
N PHE A 88 -21.30 4.72 -0.92
CA PHE A 88 -20.53 3.84 -0.03
C PHE A 88 -19.46 4.61 0.76
N ILE A 89 -18.76 5.54 0.11
CA ILE A 89 -17.73 6.35 0.78
C ILE A 89 -18.36 7.35 1.73
N ASP A 90 -19.50 7.94 1.36
CA ASP A 90 -20.19 8.91 2.21
C ASP A 90 -20.79 8.24 3.45
N ASP A 91 -21.27 7.02 3.33
CA ASP A 91 -21.72 6.19 4.45
C ASP A 91 -20.57 5.90 5.43
N LEU A 92 -19.39 5.54 4.91
CA LEU A 92 -18.19 5.36 5.73
C LEU A 92 -17.76 6.65 6.44
N ARG A 93 -17.80 7.78 5.74
CA ARG A 93 -17.48 9.09 6.33
C ARG A 93 -18.44 9.47 7.44
N THR A 94 -19.71 9.19 7.25
CA THR A 94 -20.77 9.43 8.26
C THR A 94 -20.55 8.53 9.49
N LYS A 95 -20.27 7.26 9.27
CA LYS A 95 -20.04 6.28 10.34
C LYS A 95 -18.74 6.52 11.12
N TYR A 96 -17.70 7.00 10.43
CA TYR A 96 -16.36 7.20 11.00
C TYR A 96 -15.87 8.65 10.79
N PRO A 97 -16.46 9.66 11.43
CA PRO A 97 -16.19 11.08 11.13
C PRO A 97 -14.75 11.54 11.47
N LYS A 98 -14.01 10.76 12.27
CA LYS A 98 -12.60 11.04 12.61
C LYS A 98 -11.60 10.37 11.66
N ILE A 99 -12.08 9.66 10.65
CA ILE A 99 -11.28 8.96 9.65
C ILE A 99 -11.46 9.64 8.30
N LYS A 100 -10.37 9.86 7.60
CA LYS A 100 -10.41 10.35 6.21
C LYS A 100 -10.42 9.16 5.26
N PHE A 101 -11.32 9.17 4.31
CA PHE A 101 -11.47 8.13 3.28
C PHE A 101 -11.31 8.73 1.90
N GLN A 102 -10.42 8.15 1.11
CA GLN A 102 -10.30 8.46 -0.31
C GLN A 102 -10.30 7.17 -1.13
N ALA A 103 -11.16 7.11 -2.12
CA ALA A 103 -11.19 6.03 -3.09
C ALA A 103 -10.54 6.45 -4.40
N VAL A 104 -9.70 5.57 -4.95
CA VAL A 104 -8.94 5.76 -6.18
C VAL A 104 -9.10 4.50 -7.03
N SER A 105 -9.49 4.63 -8.30
CA SER A 105 -9.57 3.48 -9.21
C SER A 105 -8.24 2.71 -9.23
N SER A 106 -8.29 1.38 -9.02
CA SER A 106 -7.10 0.52 -8.98
C SER A 106 -6.23 0.65 -10.23
N ASN A 107 -6.81 1.02 -11.36
CA ASN A 107 -6.08 1.18 -12.63
C ASN A 107 -5.03 2.31 -12.60
N PHE A 108 -5.21 3.29 -11.70
CA PHE A 108 -4.32 4.47 -11.59
C PHE A 108 -3.16 4.28 -10.61
N ILE A 109 -3.06 3.12 -10.00
CA ILE A 109 -1.96 2.81 -9.07
C ILE A 109 -1.05 1.77 -9.71
N LEU A 110 0.23 2.11 -9.86
CA LEU A 110 1.22 1.24 -10.47
C LEU A 110 1.60 0.09 -9.53
N ASN A 111 1.94 0.43 -8.30
CA ASN A 111 2.39 -0.48 -7.24
C ASN A 111 2.34 0.22 -5.87
N VAL A 112 2.79 -0.47 -4.82
CA VAL A 112 2.86 0.05 -3.43
C VAL A 112 3.77 1.27 -3.32
N SER A 113 4.92 1.27 -4.02
CA SER A 113 5.88 2.37 -3.99
C SER A 113 5.27 3.65 -4.57
N HIS A 114 4.65 3.55 -5.76
CA HIS A 114 3.92 4.65 -6.39
C HIS A 114 2.84 5.23 -5.45
N LEU A 115 2.01 4.36 -4.85
CA LEU A 115 1.00 4.77 -3.89
C LEU A 115 1.60 5.56 -2.73
N LYS A 116 2.65 5.04 -2.08
CA LYS A 116 3.31 5.70 -0.96
C LYS A 116 3.91 7.06 -1.35
N LYS A 117 4.56 7.15 -2.51
CA LYS A 117 5.15 8.41 -2.99
C LYS A 117 4.07 9.48 -3.22
N ILE A 118 2.95 9.14 -3.87
CA ILE A 118 1.83 10.09 -4.07
C ILE A 118 1.23 10.53 -2.72
N LEU A 119 1.00 9.60 -1.80
CA LEU A 119 0.51 9.93 -0.46
C LEU A 119 1.49 10.84 0.30
N SER A 120 2.80 10.61 0.17
CA SER A 120 3.81 11.46 0.78
C SER A 120 3.76 12.89 0.23
N LEU A 121 3.56 13.06 -1.08
CA LEU A 121 3.38 14.39 -1.68
C LEU A 121 2.19 15.12 -1.07
N SER A 122 1.03 14.47 -0.99
CA SER A 122 -0.19 15.07 -0.46
C SER A 122 -0.08 15.39 1.04
N ILE A 123 0.48 14.48 1.84
CA ILE A 123 0.65 14.67 3.29
C ILE A 123 1.66 15.79 3.58
N ASN A 124 2.75 15.87 2.82
CA ASN A 124 3.71 16.97 2.93
C ASN A 124 3.08 18.31 2.49
N ALA A 125 2.26 18.30 1.44
CA ALA A 125 1.52 19.49 1.01
C ALA A 125 0.55 19.97 2.09
N GLU A 126 -0.18 19.06 2.76
CA GLU A 126 -1.05 19.42 3.91
C GLU A 126 -0.24 20.03 5.05
N LYS A 127 0.89 19.43 5.42
CA LYS A 127 1.78 19.93 6.48
C LYS A 127 2.29 21.34 6.19
N ASN A 128 2.56 21.64 4.93
CA ASN A 128 3.08 22.93 4.48
C ASN A 128 2.01 23.93 4.03
N ASN A 129 0.70 23.59 4.16
CA ASN A 129 -0.44 24.39 3.72
C ASN A 129 -0.43 24.75 2.22
N ILE A 130 0.06 23.84 1.39
CA ILE A 130 0.13 23.98 -0.08
C ILE A 130 -0.65 22.85 -0.80
N LEU A 131 -1.78 22.43 -0.25
CA LEU A 131 -2.67 21.48 -0.91
C LEU A 131 -3.20 22.06 -2.22
N LEU A 132 -3.39 21.20 -3.23
CA LEU A 132 -4.08 21.54 -4.48
C LEU A 132 -5.56 21.85 -4.30
N SER A 133 -6.12 21.49 -3.13
CA SER A 133 -7.53 21.71 -2.77
C SER A 133 -7.67 21.91 -1.25
N ASN A 134 -8.88 22.24 -0.79
CA ASN A 134 -9.14 22.44 0.64
C ASN A 134 -9.11 21.15 1.48
N LYS A 135 -8.99 19.97 0.88
CA LYS A 135 -9.04 18.68 1.58
C LYS A 135 -7.92 17.76 1.10
N LEU A 136 -7.27 17.09 2.05
CA LEU A 136 -6.22 16.10 1.76
C LEU A 136 -6.72 15.00 0.81
N GLU A 137 -7.95 14.52 1.03
CA GLU A 137 -8.56 13.46 0.22
C GLU A 137 -8.69 13.88 -1.25
N THR A 138 -9.07 15.13 -1.50
CA THR A 138 -9.19 15.67 -2.85
C THR A 138 -7.82 15.90 -3.48
N ASP A 139 -6.84 16.41 -2.72
CA ASP A 139 -5.45 16.55 -3.18
C ASP A 139 -4.87 15.20 -3.64
N ILE A 140 -5.05 14.14 -2.85
CA ILE A 140 -4.66 12.77 -3.21
C ILE A 140 -5.26 12.36 -4.56
N LEU A 141 -6.56 12.60 -4.76
CA LEU A 141 -7.24 12.24 -6.00
C LEU A 141 -6.70 13.01 -7.20
N MET A 142 -6.45 14.32 -7.03
CA MET A 142 -5.91 15.20 -8.06
C MET A 142 -4.49 14.79 -8.47
N ARG A 143 -3.65 14.39 -7.52
CA ARG A 143 -2.29 13.90 -7.81
C ARG A 143 -2.29 12.58 -8.55
N PHE A 144 -3.16 11.63 -8.22
CA PHE A 144 -3.32 10.41 -9.00
C PHE A 144 -3.87 10.67 -10.42
N ALA A 145 -4.69 11.69 -10.59
CA ALA A 145 -5.21 12.11 -11.88
C ALA A 145 -4.25 12.99 -12.68
N ILE A 146 -3.19 13.49 -12.05
CA ILE A 146 -2.24 14.46 -12.62
C ILE A 146 -3.00 15.66 -13.22
N THR A 147 -3.89 16.27 -12.43
CA THR A 147 -4.72 17.41 -12.88
C THR A 147 -5.01 18.38 -11.74
N LEU A 148 -5.12 19.67 -12.09
CA LEU A 148 -5.55 20.73 -11.16
C LEU A 148 -7.08 20.90 -11.11
N GLN A 149 -7.83 20.16 -11.93
CA GLN A 149 -9.29 20.24 -11.96
C GLN A 149 -9.94 19.09 -11.20
N ILE A 150 -10.65 19.41 -10.11
CA ILE A 150 -11.32 18.42 -9.26
C ILE A 150 -12.33 17.58 -10.05
N SER A 151 -13.10 18.18 -10.93
CA SER A 151 -14.07 17.47 -11.77
C SER A 151 -13.41 16.43 -12.67
N ASN A 152 -12.26 16.76 -13.27
CA ASN A 152 -11.48 15.84 -14.08
C ASN A 152 -10.88 14.71 -13.24
N ALA A 153 -10.39 15.02 -12.04
CA ALA A 153 -9.88 14.00 -11.11
C ALA A 153 -10.98 13.00 -10.73
N ILE A 154 -12.16 13.48 -10.34
CA ILE A 154 -13.30 12.62 -9.98
C ILE A 154 -13.72 11.76 -11.18
N SER A 155 -13.86 12.35 -12.37
CA SER A 155 -14.33 11.63 -13.55
C SER A 155 -13.33 10.59 -14.08
N SER A 156 -12.02 10.83 -13.94
CA SER A 156 -10.98 9.90 -14.43
C SER A 156 -10.62 8.82 -13.41
N VAL A 157 -10.32 9.24 -12.19
CA VAL A 157 -9.67 8.42 -11.15
C VAL A 157 -10.63 7.99 -10.04
N GLY A 158 -11.82 8.61 -9.94
CA GLY A 158 -12.83 8.24 -8.96
C GLY A 158 -13.41 6.85 -9.15
N ILE A 159 -14.29 6.45 -8.23
CA ILE A 159 -14.97 5.15 -8.27
C ILE A 159 -15.80 5.05 -9.55
N LYS A 160 -15.69 3.91 -10.23
CA LYS A 160 -16.53 3.55 -11.38
C LYS A 160 -17.32 2.28 -11.07
N PRO A 161 -18.58 2.18 -11.53
CA PRO A 161 -19.38 0.98 -11.35
C PRO A 161 -18.62 -0.25 -11.85
N SER A 162 -18.71 -1.35 -11.11
CA SER A 162 -18.11 -2.65 -11.44
C SER A 162 -16.59 -2.68 -11.61
N SER A 163 -15.88 -1.60 -11.24
CA SER A 163 -14.41 -1.54 -11.27
C SER A 163 -13.83 -1.53 -9.87
N ASN A 164 -12.77 -2.30 -9.63
CA ASN A 164 -12.07 -2.27 -8.36
C ASN A 164 -11.48 -0.89 -8.09
N PHE A 165 -11.42 -0.55 -6.82
CA PHE A 165 -10.78 0.68 -6.36
C PHE A 165 -9.98 0.45 -5.08
N ILE A 166 -8.95 1.24 -4.91
CA ILE A 166 -8.17 1.30 -3.69
C ILE A 166 -8.85 2.28 -2.73
N LEU A 167 -9.19 1.80 -1.55
CA LEU A 167 -9.68 2.61 -0.44
C LEU A 167 -8.51 2.97 0.46
N ILE A 168 -8.17 4.24 0.50
CA ILE A 168 -7.14 4.84 1.35
C ILE A 168 -7.84 5.37 2.60
N ILE A 169 -7.41 4.90 3.76
CA ILE A 169 -7.97 5.18 5.08
C ILE A 169 -6.89 5.85 5.91
N ILE A 170 -7.09 7.10 6.32
CA ILE A 170 -6.11 7.88 7.07
C ILE A 170 -6.71 8.27 8.41
N GLY A 171 -6.08 7.87 9.52
CA GLY A 171 -6.56 8.19 10.85
C GLY A 171 -5.94 7.35 11.95
N ASN A 172 -6.61 7.24 13.09
CA ASN A 172 -6.10 6.46 14.21
C ASN A 172 -6.19 4.96 13.91
N LYS A 173 -5.05 4.26 14.04
CA LYS A 173 -4.93 2.81 13.80
C LYS A 173 -5.88 1.94 14.64
N ASN A 174 -6.36 2.44 15.77
CA ASN A 174 -7.31 1.71 16.62
C ASN A 174 -8.62 1.34 15.88
N TYR A 175 -8.99 2.11 14.86
CA TYR A 175 -10.14 1.81 14.01
C TYR A 175 -9.85 0.81 12.89
N PHE A 176 -8.58 0.56 12.55
CA PHE A 176 -8.22 -0.19 11.34
C PHE A 176 -8.66 -1.66 11.37
N ASN A 177 -8.60 -2.32 12.52
CA ASN A 177 -9.03 -3.70 12.63
C ASN A 177 -10.56 -3.85 12.51
N SER A 178 -11.33 -2.96 13.14
CA SER A 178 -12.79 -2.98 13.04
C SER A 178 -13.25 -2.64 11.61
N LEU A 179 -12.64 -1.64 10.99
CA LEU A 179 -12.87 -1.29 9.56
C LEU A 179 -12.54 -2.45 8.64
N TYR A 180 -11.39 -3.11 8.86
CA TYR A 180 -11.02 -4.27 8.05
C TYR A 180 -12.00 -5.43 8.24
N SER A 181 -12.42 -5.73 9.46
CA SER A 181 -13.39 -6.80 9.72
C SER A 181 -14.72 -6.53 9.01
N GLU A 182 -15.19 -5.28 9.00
CA GLU A 182 -16.41 -4.87 8.30
C GLU A 182 -16.28 -4.95 6.78
N LEU A 183 -15.14 -4.50 6.23
CA LEU A 183 -14.92 -4.39 4.80
C LEU A 183 -14.32 -5.65 4.16
N SER A 184 -13.81 -6.59 4.97
CA SER A 184 -13.10 -7.79 4.48
C SER A 184 -13.89 -8.65 3.48
N PRO A 185 -15.24 -8.77 3.54
CA PRO A 185 -16.00 -9.50 2.52
C PRO A 185 -15.93 -8.86 1.13
N LEU A 186 -15.67 -7.56 1.08
CA LEU A 186 -15.54 -6.78 -0.16
C LEU A 186 -14.09 -6.70 -0.64
N CYS A 187 -13.12 -7.05 0.22
CA CYS A 187 -11.70 -6.90 -0.08
C CYS A 187 -11.20 -8.00 -1.01
N VAL A 188 -10.46 -7.58 -2.01
CA VAL A 188 -9.63 -8.44 -2.86
C VAL A 188 -8.15 -8.21 -2.55
N ASN A 189 -7.31 -9.04 -3.11
CA ASN A 189 -5.87 -8.93 -2.94
C ASN A 189 -5.33 -7.67 -3.63
N LEU A 190 -4.49 -6.92 -2.91
CA LEU A 190 -3.92 -5.65 -3.39
C LEU A 190 -2.97 -5.84 -4.58
N PHE A 191 -3.05 -4.93 -5.54
CA PHE A 191 -2.08 -4.74 -6.62
C PHE A 191 -1.82 -5.97 -7.52
N LEU A 192 -2.79 -6.87 -7.67
CA LEU A 192 -2.66 -8.03 -8.57
C LEU A 192 -2.61 -7.64 -10.05
N LYS A 193 -3.18 -6.49 -10.39
CA LYS A 193 -3.29 -6.05 -11.77
C LYS A 193 -2.04 -5.28 -12.21
N ASN A 194 -1.50 -5.65 -13.37
CA ASN A 194 -0.44 -4.87 -14.00
C ASN A 194 -1.04 -3.70 -14.79
N ASN A 195 -0.84 -2.49 -14.29
CA ASN A 195 -1.40 -1.26 -14.87
C ASN A 195 -0.42 -0.49 -15.77
N VAL A 196 0.76 -1.02 -16.06
CA VAL A 196 1.82 -0.35 -16.82
C VAL A 196 1.33 0.17 -18.17
N LEU A 197 0.68 -0.70 -18.97
CA LEU A 197 0.20 -0.31 -20.30
C LEU A 197 -0.92 0.74 -20.23
N PHE A 198 -1.84 0.57 -19.27
CA PHE A 198 -2.93 1.52 -19.06
C PHE A 198 -2.37 2.90 -18.69
N LEU A 199 -1.47 2.98 -17.72
CA LEU A 199 -0.89 4.24 -17.24
C LEU A 199 -0.07 4.95 -18.33
N LYS A 200 0.75 4.20 -19.09
CA LYS A 200 1.49 4.75 -20.23
C LYS A 200 0.56 5.38 -21.26
N LYS A 201 -0.52 4.68 -21.63
CA LYS A 201 -1.50 5.16 -22.60
C LYS A 201 -2.26 6.37 -22.06
N HIS A 202 -2.75 6.31 -20.82
CA HIS A 202 -3.56 7.36 -20.20
C HIS A 202 -2.81 8.68 -20.05
N PHE A 203 -1.54 8.62 -19.63
CA PHE A 203 -0.71 9.81 -19.41
C PHE A 203 0.22 10.16 -20.59
N ASN A 204 0.01 9.52 -21.78
CA ASN A 204 0.82 9.73 -22.97
C ASN A 204 2.33 9.55 -22.73
N ILE A 205 2.73 8.55 -21.94
CA ILE A 205 4.13 8.26 -21.64
C ILE A 205 4.69 7.34 -22.72
N SER A 206 5.52 7.90 -23.59
CA SER A 206 6.18 7.17 -24.68
C SER A 206 7.41 6.40 -24.20
N LYS A 207 7.91 5.49 -25.07
CA LYS A 207 9.19 4.82 -24.83
C LYS A 207 10.34 5.85 -24.67
N LYS A 208 10.36 6.91 -25.46
CA LYS A 208 11.37 7.99 -25.35
C LYS A 208 11.36 8.64 -23.96
N HIS A 209 10.18 8.87 -23.37
CA HIS A 209 10.09 9.40 -22.01
C HIS A 209 10.69 8.44 -20.99
N ILE A 210 10.45 7.15 -21.13
CA ILE A 210 10.99 6.11 -20.24
C ILE A 210 12.52 6.04 -20.37
N ASP A 211 13.03 6.03 -21.60
CA ASP A 211 14.46 5.87 -21.91
C ASP A 211 15.28 7.12 -21.48
N ALA A 212 14.61 8.28 -21.32
CA ALA A 212 15.24 9.53 -20.86
C ALA A 212 15.45 9.60 -19.34
N VAL A 213 14.81 8.70 -18.56
CA VAL A 213 14.91 8.71 -17.10
C VAL A 213 15.90 7.64 -16.66
N TYR A 214 17.02 8.04 -16.09
CA TYR A 214 18.01 7.13 -15.53
C TYR A 214 17.60 6.67 -14.13
N SER A 215 16.77 5.64 -14.08
CA SER A 215 16.23 5.08 -12.83
C SER A 215 15.93 3.58 -12.97
N LYS A 216 15.85 2.88 -11.84
CA LYS A 216 15.36 1.48 -11.79
C LYS A 216 13.85 1.39 -12.00
N THR A 217 13.11 2.48 -11.78
CA THR A 217 11.64 2.55 -11.85
C THR A 217 11.16 3.77 -12.68
N PRO A 218 11.57 3.91 -13.94
CA PRO A 218 11.40 5.15 -14.70
C PRO A 218 9.94 5.55 -14.88
N LEU A 219 9.01 4.61 -15.07
CA LEU A 219 7.59 4.93 -15.18
C LEU A 219 7.03 5.50 -13.86
N GLU A 220 7.40 4.90 -12.73
CA GLU A 220 6.99 5.37 -11.41
C GLU A 220 7.48 6.80 -11.17
N ASP A 221 8.75 7.05 -11.46
CA ASP A 221 9.35 8.36 -11.23
C ASP A 221 8.72 9.44 -12.12
N ILE A 222 8.43 9.15 -13.39
CA ILE A 222 7.68 10.05 -14.28
C ILE A 222 6.28 10.37 -13.71
N LEU A 223 5.56 9.37 -13.23
CA LEU A 223 4.21 9.57 -12.68
C LEU A 223 4.26 10.43 -11.41
N VAL A 224 5.23 10.19 -10.53
CA VAL A 224 5.41 10.94 -9.29
C VAL A 224 5.87 12.37 -9.58
N GLU A 225 6.82 12.56 -10.51
CA GLU A 225 7.26 13.87 -10.95
C GLU A 225 6.10 14.70 -11.50
N LYS A 226 5.32 14.15 -12.43
CA LYS A 226 4.12 14.82 -12.97
C LYS A 226 3.11 15.21 -11.87
N ALA A 227 2.93 14.37 -10.85
CA ALA A 227 2.06 14.67 -9.72
C ALA A 227 2.67 15.73 -8.76
N SER A 228 3.99 15.85 -8.70
CA SER A 228 4.68 16.81 -7.82
C SER A 228 4.66 18.23 -8.34
N ILE A 229 4.71 18.40 -9.67
CA ILE A 229 4.77 19.72 -10.33
C ILE A 229 3.40 20.39 -10.54
N LEU A 230 2.33 19.84 -9.96
CA LEU A 230 0.99 20.42 -10.03
C LEU A 230 0.79 21.66 -9.13
N LEU A 231 1.86 22.20 -8.59
CA LEU A 231 1.83 23.39 -7.70
C LEU A 231 1.74 24.69 -8.48
#